data_c93e31d6e15abc09c601bca04251166c
#
_entry.id   c93e31d6e15abc09c601bca04251166c
#
_cell.length_a   1.000
_cell.length_b   1.000
_cell.length_c   1.000
_cell.angle_alpha   90.00
_cell.angle_beta   90.00
_cell.angle_gamma   90.00
#
_symmetry.space_group_name_H-M   'P 1'
#
loop_
_entity.id
_entity.type
_entity.pdbx_description
1 polymer ?
#
loop_
_entity_poly.entity_id
_entity_poly.type
_entity_poly.pdbx_seq_one_letter_code
_entity_poly.pdbx_strand_id
1 'polypeptide(L)'
;LILMFFARYYGEEFTGLTAAAIQYLGLIIMLFTSSFAQVYYNEIAQIEEIKTIKSVHTFWLVRLLAVTTIGWIILIFIPNNWVTFILGEEWKQLMEIIKIISPWMATMFIASSLSFIFIRLGKQKHIFFFDLFHVILIISSILAAHLIFQNNYTTLYIVTSSQVLFYILAILL
;
A
#
# COMPACT_ATOMS: atom_id res chain seq x y z
N LEU A 1 14.25 -3.09 -1.43
CA LEU A 1 14.37 -4.52 -1.75
C LEU A 1 13.73 -4.83 -3.10
N ILE A 2 12.44 -4.52 -3.34
CA ILE A 2 11.74 -4.73 -4.63
C ILE A 2 12.52 -4.11 -5.79
N LEU A 3 12.90 -2.84 -5.68
CA LEU A 3 13.60 -2.10 -6.73
C LEU A 3 14.99 -2.67 -7.04
N MET A 4 15.72 -3.14 -6.04
CA MET A 4 17.02 -3.81 -6.26
C MET A 4 16.86 -5.10 -7.07
N PHE A 5 15.82 -5.87 -6.79
CA PHE A 5 15.51 -7.07 -7.55
C PHE A 5 15.11 -6.72 -8.99
N PHE A 6 14.25 -5.74 -9.16
CA PHE A 6 13.80 -5.32 -10.50
C PHE A 6 14.95 -4.77 -11.35
N ALA A 7 15.85 -3.99 -10.77
CA ALA A 7 17.03 -3.50 -11.47
C ALA A 7 17.92 -4.65 -11.97
N ARG A 8 18.04 -5.70 -11.16
CA ARG A 8 18.86 -6.87 -11.51
C ARG A 8 18.28 -7.72 -12.63
N TYR A 9 16.95 -7.88 -12.68
CA TYR A 9 16.30 -8.88 -13.54
C TYR A 9 15.43 -8.29 -14.65
N TYR A 10 14.94 -7.05 -14.51
CA TYR A 10 13.98 -6.45 -15.45
C TYR A 10 14.45 -5.14 -16.07
N GLY A 11 15.69 -4.72 -15.77
CA GLY A 11 16.32 -3.55 -16.37
C GLY A 11 16.01 -2.23 -15.67
N GLU A 12 16.80 -1.22 -16.03
CA GLU A 12 16.78 0.09 -15.34
C GLU A 12 15.52 0.90 -15.65
N GLU A 13 15.03 0.83 -16.90
CA GLU A 13 13.85 1.58 -17.34
C GLU A 13 12.59 1.19 -16.53
N PHE A 14 12.26 -0.11 -16.52
CA PHE A 14 11.12 -0.62 -15.78
C PHE A 14 11.24 -0.36 -14.27
N THR A 15 12.45 -0.48 -13.74
CA THR A 15 12.75 -0.21 -12.35
C THR A 15 12.56 1.26 -12.02
N GLY A 16 13.03 2.16 -12.87
CA GLY A 16 12.88 3.61 -12.72
C GLY A 16 11.41 4.02 -12.70
N LEU A 17 10.60 3.52 -13.63
CA LEU A 17 9.16 3.76 -13.68
C LEU A 17 8.44 3.21 -12.44
N THR A 18 8.80 2.00 -11.99
CA THR A 18 8.24 1.40 -10.78
C THR A 18 8.61 2.20 -9.53
N ALA A 19 9.87 2.66 -9.45
CA ALA A 19 10.34 3.52 -8.36
C ALA A 19 9.57 4.85 -8.32
N ALA A 20 9.38 5.50 -9.47
CA ALA A 20 8.61 6.72 -9.59
C ALA A 20 7.14 6.51 -9.17
N ALA A 21 6.50 5.42 -9.61
CA ALA A 21 5.14 5.08 -9.21
C ALA A 21 5.00 4.91 -7.68
N ILE A 22 5.92 4.15 -7.06
CA ILE A 22 5.95 3.95 -5.61
C ILE A 22 6.18 5.28 -4.89
N GLN A 23 7.09 6.11 -5.39
CA GLN A 23 7.42 7.39 -4.76
C GLN A 23 6.26 8.38 -4.85
N TYR A 24 5.63 8.56 -6.00
CA TYR A 24 4.52 9.51 -6.15
C TYR A 24 3.29 9.09 -5.33
N LEU A 25 2.88 7.82 -5.41
CA LEU A 25 1.79 7.31 -4.58
C LEU A 25 2.16 7.34 -3.10
N GLY A 26 3.39 6.98 -2.75
CA GLY A 26 3.88 6.95 -1.38
C GLY A 26 3.91 8.32 -0.72
N LEU A 27 4.29 9.38 -1.43
CA LEU A 27 4.26 10.76 -0.91
C LEU A 27 2.83 11.19 -0.56
N ILE A 28 1.87 10.95 -1.46
CA ILE A 28 0.46 11.27 -1.22
C ILE A 28 -0.05 10.50 0.00
N ILE A 29 0.19 9.20 0.04
CA ILE A 29 -0.25 8.32 1.12
C ILE A 29 0.38 8.73 2.46
N MET A 30 1.67 9.02 2.49
CA MET A 30 2.38 9.43 3.71
C MET A 30 1.77 10.68 4.34
N LEU A 31 1.46 11.70 3.52
CA LEU A 31 0.83 12.93 3.98
C LEU A 31 -0.52 12.68 4.65
N PHE A 32 -1.37 11.89 4.00
CA PHE A 32 -2.69 11.57 4.55
C PHE A 32 -2.61 10.61 5.73
N THR A 33 -1.79 9.56 5.65
CA THR A 33 -1.63 8.59 6.73
C THR A 33 -1.22 9.24 8.04
N SER A 34 -0.23 10.14 8.02
CA SER A 34 0.24 10.81 9.23
C SER A 34 -0.85 11.63 9.90
N SER A 35 -1.65 12.36 9.11
CA SER A 35 -2.75 13.17 9.60
C SER A 35 -3.88 12.33 10.19
N PHE A 36 -4.32 11.31 9.46
CA PHE A 36 -5.39 10.41 9.93
C PHE A 36 -4.96 9.60 11.16
N ALA A 37 -3.74 9.08 11.16
CA ALA A 37 -3.22 8.30 12.28
C ALA A 37 -3.14 9.11 13.58
N GLN A 38 -2.75 10.39 13.51
CA GLN A 38 -2.72 11.27 14.68
C GLN A 38 -4.12 11.56 15.24
N VAL A 39 -5.09 11.88 14.36
CA VAL A 39 -6.47 12.14 14.80
C VAL A 39 -7.07 10.88 15.41
N TYR A 40 -6.92 9.73 14.73
CA TYR A 40 -7.39 8.45 15.22
C TYR A 40 -6.77 8.07 16.58
N TYR A 41 -5.44 8.20 16.71
CA TYR A 41 -4.76 7.90 17.97
C TYR A 41 -5.23 8.79 19.12
N ASN A 42 -5.34 10.09 18.89
CA ASN A 42 -5.82 11.03 19.91
C ASN A 42 -7.24 10.70 20.39
N GLU A 43 -8.10 10.25 19.48
CA GLU A 43 -9.47 9.84 19.83
C GLU A 43 -9.47 8.55 20.68
N ILE A 44 -8.76 7.50 20.25
CA ILE A 44 -8.75 6.22 20.99
C ILE A 44 -7.94 6.27 22.30
N ALA A 45 -6.96 7.18 22.41
CA ALA A 45 -6.12 7.29 23.60
C ALA A 45 -6.91 7.72 24.84
N GLN A 46 -7.98 8.48 24.65
CA GLN A 46 -8.83 9.04 25.73
C GLN A 46 -9.95 8.06 26.17
N ILE A 47 -10.15 6.97 25.45
CA ILE A 47 -11.23 6.01 25.71
C ILE A 47 -10.71 4.89 26.60
N GLU A 48 -11.35 4.64 27.72
CA GLU A 48 -11.01 3.54 28.64
C GLU A 48 -11.72 2.24 28.26
N GLU A 49 -12.97 2.34 27.81
CA GLU A 49 -13.82 1.19 27.52
C GLU A 49 -13.48 0.54 26.17
N ILE A 50 -13.13 -0.74 26.18
CA ILE A 50 -12.75 -1.52 24.98
C ILE A 50 -13.87 -1.56 23.92
N LYS A 51 -15.15 -1.64 24.36
CA LYS A 51 -16.29 -1.65 23.43
C LYS A 51 -16.38 -0.34 22.64
N THR A 52 -16.14 0.77 23.30
CA THR A 52 -16.13 2.10 22.68
C THR A 52 -14.94 2.26 21.73
N ILE A 53 -13.75 1.74 22.09
CA ILE A 53 -12.59 1.70 21.18
C ILE A 53 -12.93 0.93 19.89
N LYS A 54 -13.57 -0.25 20.00
CA LYS A 54 -14.01 -1.03 18.83
C LYS A 54 -14.99 -0.27 17.95
N SER A 55 -15.93 0.43 18.54
CA SER A 55 -16.90 1.24 17.78
C SER A 55 -16.21 2.36 16.99
N VAL A 56 -15.31 3.09 17.63
CA VAL A 56 -14.51 4.15 17.00
C VAL A 56 -13.61 3.58 15.91
N HIS A 57 -12.97 2.44 16.16
CA HIS A 57 -12.15 1.76 15.16
C HIS A 57 -12.95 1.38 13.91
N THR A 58 -14.13 0.75 14.09
CA THR A 58 -15.02 0.40 12.97
C THR A 58 -15.49 1.63 12.21
N PHE A 59 -15.82 2.71 12.90
CA PHE A 59 -16.21 3.98 12.29
C PHE A 59 -15.11 4.57 11.38
N TRP A 60 -13.85 4.59 11.87
CA TRP A 60 -12.72 5.05 11.08
C TRP A 60 -12.42 4.12 9.91
N LEU A 61 -12.48 2.81 10.14
CA LEU A 61 -12.27 1.80 9.09
C LEU A 61 -13.24 1.99 7.92
N VAL A 62 -14.53 2.13 8.20
CA VAL A 62 -15.56 2.32 7.15
C VAL A 62 -15.32 3.60 6.37
N ARG A 63 -14.95 4.69 7.05
CA ARG A 63 -14.65 5.97 6.39
C ARG A 63 -13.40 5.90 5.52
N LEU A 64 -12.32 5.31 6.04
CA LEU A 64 -11.10 5.14 5.28
C LEU A 64 -11.33 4.24 4.07
N LEU A 65 -12.09 3.15 4.22
CA LEU A 65 -12.49 2.29 3.10
C LEU A 65 -13.26 3.09 2.04
N ALA A 66 -14.26 3.88 2.44
CA ALA A 66 -15.05 4.67 1.50
C ALA A 66 -14.19 5.70 0.73
N VAL A 67 -13.39 6.50 1.45
CA VAL A 67 -12.51 7.52 0.84
C VAL A 67 -11.49 6.87 -0.08
N THR A 68 -10.85 5.79 0.36
CA THR A 68 -9.83 5.09 -0.40
C THR A 68 -10.41 4.44 -1.67
N THR A 69 -11.59 3.82 -1.56
CA THR A 69 -12.29 3.22 -2.71
C THR A 69 -12.67 4.27 -3.74
N ILE A 70 -13.21 5.43 -3.31
CA ILE A 70 -13.53 6.54 -4.20
C ILE A 70 -12.26 7.05 -4.90
N GLY A 71 -11.19 7.30 -4.15
CA GLY A 71 -9.91 7.74 -4.72
C GLY A 71 -9.33 6.73 -5.71
N TRP A 72 -9.41 5.44 -5.41
CA TRP A 72 -8.95 4.39 -6.30
C TRP A 72 -9.79 4.28 -7.57
N ILE A 73 -11.12 4.40 -7.48
CA ILE A 73 -12.02 4.45 -8.63
C ILE A 73 -11.64 5.64 -9.53
N ILE A 74 -11.48 6.84 -8.96
CA ILE A 74 -11.06 8.02 -9.73
C ILE A 74 -9.74 7.74 -10.46
N LEU A 75 -8.74 7.17 -9.78
CA LEU A 75 -7.44 6.86 -10.35
C LEU A 75 -7.53 5.90 -11.56
N ILE A 76 -8.37 4.87 -11.48
CA ILE A 76 -8.55 3.91 -12.59
C ILE A 76 -9.11 4.60 -13.85
N PHE A 77 -10.01 5.57 -13.68
CA PHE A 77 -10.61 6.27 -14.80
C PHE A 77 -9.72 7.37 -15.39
N ILE A 78 -8.57 7.70 -14.78
CA ILE A 78 -7.62 8.63 -15.38
C ILE A 78 -7.03 7.98 -16.65
N PRO A 79 -7.11 8.66 -17.82
CA PRO A 79 -6.53 8.13 -19.05
C PRO A 79 -5.00 8.00 -18.97
N ASN A 80 -4.44 6.94 -19.53
CA ASN A 80 -2.99 6.68 -19.47
C ASN A 80 -2.17 7.79 -20.17
N ASN A 81 -2.72 8.42 -21.19
CA ASN A 81 -2.07 9.50 -21.93
C ASN A 81 -1.93 10.82 -21.16
N TRP A 82 -2.59 11.00 -20.02
CA TRP A 82 -2.42 12.20 -19.20
C TRP A 82 -0.99 12.32 -18.67
N VAL A 83 -0.38 11.20 -18.26
CA VAL A 83 1.01 11.21 -17.82
C VAL A 83 1.94 11.59 -18.96
N THR A 84 1.72 11.04 -20.15
CA THR A 84 2.49 11.37 -21.35
C THR A 84 2.35 12.86 -21.71
N PHE A 85 1.16 13.42 -21.59
CA PHE A 85 0.91 14.84 -21.86
C PHE A 85 1.66 15.78 -20.89
N ILE A 86 1.79 15.39 -19.61
CA ILE A 86 2.42 16.22 -18.56
C ILE A 86 3.93 16.01 -18.51
N LEU A 87 4.40 14.75 -18.56
CA LEU A 87 5.78 14.36 -18.32
C LEU A 87 6.56 13.97 -19.57
N GLY A 88 5.90 13.77 -20.72
CA GLY A 88 6.51 13.34 -21.97
C GLY A 88 6.37 11.85 -22.27
N GLU A 89 6.75 11.45 -23.50
CA GLU A 89 6.58 10.08 -24.03
C GLU A 89 7.37 9.02 -23.24
N GLU A 90 8.48 9.39 -22.64
CA GLU A 90 9.30 8.50 -21.82
C GLU A 90 8.54 7.92 -20.61
N TRP A 91 7.48 8.60 -20.18
CA TRP A 91 6.65 8.22 -19.02
C TRP A 91 5.37 7.47 -19.39
N LYS A 92 5.23 7.06 -20.63
CA LYS A 92 4.01 6.42 -21.15
C LYS A 92 3.50 5.24 -20.32
N GLN A 93 4.41 4.41 -19.81
CA GLN A 93 4.07 3.22 -19.03
C GLN A 93 3.83 3.51 -17.54
N LEU A 94 4.16 4.72 -17.05
CA LEU A 94 4.07 5.05 -15.63
C LEU A 94 2.64 4.91 -15.10
N MET A 95 1.63 5.37 -15.85
CA MET A 95 0.23 5.30 -15.39
C MET A 95 -0.27 3.85 -15.27
N GLU A 96 0.17 2.98 -16.15
CA GLU A 96 -0.15 1.54 -16.06
C GLU A 96 0.43 0.93 -14.79
N ILE A 97 1.70 1.22 -14.50
CA ILE A 97 2.38 0.77 -13.27
C ILE A 97 1.70 1.35 -12.03
N ILE A 98 1.33 2.65 -12.04
CA ILE A 98 0.57 3.29 -10.97
C ILE A 98 -0.74 2.55 -10.70
N LYS A 99 -1.50 2.22 -11.76
CA LYS A 99 -2.76 1.48 -11.63
C LYS A 99 -2.58 0.07 -11.06
N ILE A 100 -1.50 -0.61 -11.44
CA ILE A 100 -1.18 -1.93 -10.90
C ILE A 100 -0.85 -1.85 -9.40
N ILE A 101 -0.04 -0.88 -8.97
CA ILE A 101 0.43 -0.75 -7.59
C ILE A 101 -0.64 -0.13 -6.68
N SER A 102 -1.56 0.64 -7.23
CA SER A 102 -2.52 1.43 -6.45
C SER A 102 -3.38 0.64 -5.46
N PRO A 103 -3.85 -0.62 -5.72
CA PRO A 103 -4.59 -1.41 -4.73
C PRO A 103 -3.75 -1.74 -3.49
N TRP A 104 -2.46 -2.06 -3.68
CA TRP A 104 -1.53 -2.27 -2.58
C TRP A 104 -1.38 -1.00 -1.74
N MET A 105 -1.12 0.13 -2.39
CA MET A 105 -0.97 1.42 -1.71
C MET A 105 -2.25 1.84 -0.97
N ALA A 106 -3.41 1.55 -1.55
CA ALA A 106 -4.71 1.80 -0.94
C ALA A 106 -4.93 0.99 0.35
N THR A 107 -4.65 -0.31 0.32
CA THR A 107 -4.78 -1.18 1.51
C THR A 107 -3.73 -0.87 2.57
N MET A 108 -2.50 -0.55 2.16
CA MET A 108 -1.44 -0.09 3.05
C MET A 108 -1.83 1.20 3.77
N PHE A 109 -2.44 2.17 3.07
CA PHE A 109 -2.92 3.42 3.67
C PHE A 109 -3.90 3.16 4.82
N ILE A 110 -4.90 2.30 4.60
CA ILE A 110 -5.91 1.98 5.63
C ILE A 110 -5.24 1.32 6.83
N ALA A 111 -4.45 0.26 6.59
CA ALA A 111 -3.78 -0.49 7.67
C ALA A 111 -2.85 0.40 8.49
N SER A 112 -2.03 1.22 7.82
CA SER A 112 -1.09 2.12 8.49
C SER A 112 -1.79 3.21 9.29
N SER A 113 -2.89 3.79 8.76
CA SER A 113 -3.67 4.82 9.46
C SER A 113 -4.28 4.30 10.78
N LEU A 114 -4.65 3.00 10.82
CA LEU A 114 -5.29 2.38 11.99
C LEU A 114 -4.32 1.62 12.89
N SER A 115 -3.05 1.51 12.53
CA SER A 115 -2.05 0.69 13.25
C SER A 115 -1.82 1.10 14.71
N PHE A 116 -2.09 2.36 15.08
CA PHE A 116 -1.96 2.85 16.46
C PHE A 116 -2.87 2.16 17.47
N ILE A 117 -3.89 1.41 17.03
CA ILE A 117 -4.70 0.58 17.94
C ILE A 117 -3.84 -0.46 18.66
N PHE A 118 -2.83 -1.03 18.00
CA PHE A 118 -1.92 -2.00 18.62
C PHE A 118 -1.10 -1.37 19.75
N ILE A 119 -0.71 -0.09 19.59
CA ILE A 119 0.00 0.66 20.63
C ILE A 119 -0.95 0.90 21.80
N ARG A 120 -2.17 1.37 21.54
CA ARG A 120 -3.19 1.62 22.58
C ARG A 120 -3.54 0.37 23.39
N LEU A 121 -3.56 -0.79 22.74
CA LEU A 121 -3.87 -2.08 23.37
C LEU A 121 -2.62 -2.78 23.97
N GLY A 122 -1.44 -2.18 23.93
CA GLY A 122 -0.20 -2.78 24.44
C GLY A 122 0.31 -3.98 23.63
N LYS A 123 -0.10 -4.07 22.34
CA LYS A 123 0.19 -5.21 21.47
C LYS A 123 1.32 -4.93 20.46
N GLN A 124 2.33 -4.14 20.82
CA GLN A 124 3.42 -3.75 19.90
C GLN A 124 4.21 -4.94 19.34
N LYS A 125 4.30 -6.05 20.11
CA LYS A 125 4.92 -7.29 19.62
C LYS A 125 4.27 -7.84 18.35
N HIS A 126 2.96 -7.65 18.19
CA HIS A 126 2.25 -8.09 16.98
C HIS A 126 2.69 -7.30 15.75
N ILE A 127 2.94 -5.99 15.89
CA ILE A 127 3.46 -5.16 14.80
C ILE A 127 4.81 -5.71 14.33
N PHE A 128 5.73 -6.02 15.25
CA PHE A 128 7.04 -6.58 14.90
C PHE A 128 6.93 -7.88 14.10
N PHE A 129 6.13 -8.83 14.56
CA PHE A 129 5.94 -10.09 13.82
C PHE A 129 5.25 -9.89 12.49
N PHE A 130 4.34 -8.92 12.41
CA PHE A 130 3.68 -8.53 11.18
C PHE A 130 4.69 -8.00 10.17
N ASP A 131 5.55 -7.08 10.57
CA ASP A 131 6.59 -6.51 9.71
C ASP A 131 7.59 -7.57 9.25
N LEU A 132 7.99 -8.49 10.14
CA LEU A 132 8.86 -9.59 9.78
C LEU A 132 8.22 -10.52 8.74
N PHE A 133 6.95 -10.89 8.94
CA PHE A 133 6.21 -11.70 7.98
C PHE A 133 6.02 -10.97 6.64
N HIS A 134 5.79 -9.65 6.67
CA HIS A 134 5.70 -8.81 5.49
C HIS A 134 6.97 -8.87 4.63
N VAL A 135 8.14 -8.75 5.25
CA VAL A 135 9.43 -8.84 4.54
C VAL A 135 9.60 -10.21 3.88
N ILE A 136 9.29 -11.30 4.60
CA ILE A 136 9.36 -12.67 4.07
C ILE A 136 8.40 -12.83 2.89
N LEU A 137 7.17 -12.30 3.01
CA LEU A 137 6.16 -12.39 1.95
C LEU A 137 6.59 -11.63 0.69
N ILE A 138 7.18 -10.43 0.83
CA ILE A 138 7.71 -9.68 -0.32
C ILE A 138 8.78 -10.48 -1.04
N ILE A 139 9.77 -11.00 -0.30
CA ILE A 139 10.87 -11.75 -0.89
C ILE A 139 10.35 -13.01 -1.60
N SER A 140 9.51 -13.78 -0.93
CA SER A 140 8.97 -15.03 -1.49
C SER A 140 8.08 -14.80 -2.69
N SER A 141 7.23 -13.75 -2.69
CA SER A 141 6.37 -13.43 -3.82
C SER A 141 7.15 -12.99 -5.06
N ILE A 142 8.21 -12.18 -4.88
CA ILE A 142 9.09 -11.75 -5.97
C ILE A 142 9.82 -12.95 -6.58
N LEU A 143 10.45 -13.78 -5.73
CA LEU A 143 11.20 -14.95 -6.18
C LEU A 143 10.31 -15.96 -6.90
N ALA A 144 9.16 -16.30 -6.32
CA ALA A 144 8.21 -17.23 -6.92
C ALA A 144 7.70 -16.72 -8.28
N ALA A 145 7.32 -15.45 -8.36
CA ALA A 145 6.84 -14.86 -9.60
C ALA A 145 7.92 -14.84 -10.69
N HIS A 146 9.15 -14.48 -10.33
CA HIS A 146 10.26 -14.46 -11.27
C HIS A 146 10.63 -15.86 -11.78
N LEU A 147 10.72 -16.85 -10.90
CA LEU A 147 11.07 -18.23 -11.27
C LEU A 147 10.03 -18.88 -12.20
N ILE A 148 8.75 -18.53 -12.03
CA ILE A 148 7.65 -19.15 -12.79
C ILE A 148 7.41 -18.41 -14.11
N PHE A 149 7.37 -17.07 -14.10
CA PHE A 149 6.87 -16.29 -15.22
C PHE A 149 7.93 -15.49 -15.97
N GLN A 150 9.05 -15.12 -15.34
CA GLN A 150 10.14 -14.32 -15.91
C GLN A 150 9.67 -13.04 -16.65
N ASN A 151 8.55 -12.46 -16.23
CA ASN A 151 7.92 -11.30 -16.84
C ASN A 151 7.76 -10.19 -15.79
N ASN A 152 8.18 -8.97 -16.13
CA ASN A 152 8.19 -7.82 -15.23
C ASN A 152 6.79 -7.42 -14.74
N TYR A 153 5.83 -7.31 -15.66
CA TYR A 153 4.44 -6.95 -15.31
C TYR A 153 3.76 -8.04 -14.50
N THR A 154 3.92 -9.30 -14.90
CA THR A 154 3.35 -10.44 -14.16
C THR A 154 3.91 -10.50 -12.74
N THR A 155 5.22 -10.29 -12.58
CA THR A 155 5.85 -10.21 -11.25
C THR A 155 5.29 -9.06 -10.44
N LEU A 156 5.12 -7.88 -11.05
CA LEU A 156 4.53 -6.73 -10.38
C LEU A 156 3.10 -7.00 -9.91
N TYR A 157 2.26 -7.63 -10.75
CA TYR A 157 0.89 -8.03 -10.38
C TYR A 157 0.87 -9.01 -9.21
N ILE A 158 1.73 -10.04 -9.22
CA ILE A 158 1.79 -11.05 -8.16
C ILE A 158 2.24 -10.41 -6.84
N VAL A 159 3.28 -9.58 -6.89
CA VAL A 159 3.76 -8.84 -5.71
C VAL A 159 2.65 -7.94 -5.17
N THR A 160 2.03 -7.14 -6.02
CA THR A 160 0.92 -6.26 -5.61
C THR A 160 -0.22 -7.06 -4.98
N SER A 161 -0.64 -8.15 -5.60
CA SER A 161 -1.74 -8.99 -5.08
C SER A 161 -1.39 -9.61 -3.72
N SER A 162 -0.15 -10.06 -3.54
CA SER A 162 0.33 -10.58 -2.25
C SER A 162 0.30 -9.52 -1.16
N GLN A 163 0.68 -8.27 -1.50
CA GLN A 163 0.65 -7.15 -0.59
C GLN A 163 -0.77 -6.72 -0.21
N VAL A 164 -1.68 -6.70 -1.19
CA VAL A 164 -3.11 -6.44 -0.94
C VAL A 164 -3.67 -7.44 0.05
N LEU A 165 -3.44 -8.74 -0.18
CA LEU A 165 -3.89 -9.80 0.74
C LEU A 165 -3.31 -9.64 2.14
N PHE A 166 -2.01 -9.34 2.23
CA PHE A 166 -1.34 -9.09 3.50
C PHE A 166 -2.00 -7.95 4.29
N TYR A 167 -2.21 -6.79 3.65
CA TYR A 167 -2.80 -5.64 4.34
C TYR A 167 -4.29 -5.83 4.64
N ILE A 168 -5.04 -6.57 3.82
CA ILE A 168 -6.42 -6.96 4.16
C ILE A 168 -6.43 -7.82 5.42
N LEU A 169 -5.53 -8.80 5.54
CA LEU A 169 -5.40 -9.59 6.76
C LEU A 169 -5.01 -8.73 7.96
N ALA A 170 -4.12 -7.74 7.77
CA ALA A 170 -3.74 -6.79 8.80
C ALA A 170 -4.91 -5.95 9.33
N ILE A 171 -5.83 -5.57 8.43
CA ILE A 171 -7.02 -4.77 8.76
C ILE A 171 -8.06 -5.60 9.52
N LEU A 172 -8.12 -6.92 9.25
CA LEU A 172 -9.10 -7.82 9.88
C LEU A 172 -8.69 -8.34 11.26
N LEU A 173 -7.41 -8.22 11.64
CA LEU A 173 -6.85 -8.65 12.93
C LEU A 173 -6.95 -7.57 14.01
#